data_33cad2b883d91ab0e5ef6317db936049
#
_entry.id   33cad2b883d91ab0e5ef6317db936049
#
_cell.length_a   1.000
_cell.length_b   1.000
_cell.length_c   1.000
_cell.angle_alpha   90.00
_cell.angle_beta   90.00
_cell.angle_gamma   90.00
#
_symmetry.space_group_name_H-M   'P 1'
#
loop_
_entity.id
_entity.type
_entity.pdbx_description
1 polymer ?
#
loop_
_entity_poly.entity_id
_entity_poly.type
_entity_poly.pdbx_seq_one_letter_code
_entity_poly.pdbx_strand_id
1 'polypeptide(L)'
;MNFVTIDFETANQMPQSACSVGLARFDESGQVLDTFYSLMKPPLGYDRFFGRNIEIHGIRPADVKDAPDFGYLWPEIEYFIGDDFLVAHNARFDMGVLASLIKLFGFDMPDICYLCSLQISRKVWPLAKSHALTALSEHFGLDYNAHNALDDAVNCGKVFIRACNGRLHELPDLRKYLIVRGIELKKLGL
;
A
#
# COMPACT_ATOMS: atom_id res chain seq x y z
N MET A 1 -8.98 -4.26 -16.38
CA MET A 1 -8.56 -3.02 -15.68
C MET A 1 -7.48 -3.39 -14.69
N ASN A 2 -6.35 -2.68 -14.72
CA ASN A 2 -5.27 -2.92 -13.79
C ASN A 2 -5.40 -2.03 -12.53
N PHE A 3 -4.70 -2.39 -11.48
CA PHE A 3 -4.51 -1.58 -10.29
C PHE A 3 -3.15 -1.88 -9.64
N VAL A 4 -2.67 -0.95 -8.83
CA VAL A 4 -1.41 -1.13 -8.08
C VAL A 4 -1.70 -1.15 -6.60
N THR A 5 -1.12 -2.09 -5.88
CA THR A 5 -1.11 -2.09 -4.42
C THR A 5 0.18 -1.49 -3.90
N ILE A 6 0.12 -0.86 -2.74
CA ILE A 6 1.28 -0.24 -2.10
C ILE A 6 1.24 -0.46 -0.59
N ASP A 7 2.42 -0.66 -0.02
CA ASP A 7 2.64 -0.75 1.42
C ASP A 7 3.98 -0.12 1.79
N PHE A 8 4.03 0.54 2.95
CA PHE A 8 5.24 1.16 3.49
C PHE A 8 5.56 0.62 4.88
N GLU A 9 6.86 0.38 5.15
CA GLU A 9 7.35 0.28 6.51
C GLU A 9 8.01 1.58 6.95
N THR A 10 7.85 1.94 8.24
CA THR A 10 8.36 3.20 8.78
C THR A 10 9.29 2.99 9.96
N ALA A 11 10.35 3.77 10.07
CA ALA A 11 11.32 3.74 11.16
C ALA A 11 10.70 4.16 12.51
N ASN A 12 9.67 5.02 12.48
CA ASN A 12 8.94 5.53 13.64
C ASN A 12 7.53 5.97 13.26
N GLN A 13 6.84 6.68 14.17
CA GLN A 13 5.44 7.09 13.98
C GLN A 13 5.26 8.28 13.01
N MET A 14 6.34 8.92 12.55
CA MET A 14 6.24 10.04 11.63
C MET A 14 6.08 9.52 10.19
N PRO A 15 5.13 10.03 9.40
CA PRO A 15 4.88 9.50 8.06
C PRO A 15 6.06 9.70 7.09
N GLN A 16 6.95 10.66 7.37
CA GLN A 16 8.17 10.88 6.58
C GLN A 16 9.28 9.86 6.85
N SER A 17 9.10 8.97 7.83
CA SER A 17 10.14 8.03 8.27
C SER A 17 10.13 6.69 7.52
N ALA A 18 9.59 6.64 6.30
CA ALA A 18 9.55 5.41 5.53
C ALA A 18 10.94 4.79 5.36
N CYS A 19 11.05 3.49 5.61
CA CYS A 19 12.29 2.72 5.51
C CYS A 19 12.24 1.57 4.50
N SER A 20 11.06 1.25 3.98
CA SER A 20 10.88 0.43 2.78
C SER A 20 9.55 0.73 2.11
N VAL A 21 9.44 0.34 0.84
CA VAL A 21 8.22 0.40 0.06
C VAL A 21 8.08 -0.85 -0.80
N GLY A 22 6.88 -1.39 -0.87
CA GLY A 22 6.51 -2.48 -1.76
C GLY A 22 5.31 -2.10 -2.62
N LEU A 23 5.38 -2.40 -3.91
CA LEU A 23 4.28 -2.25 -4.84
C LEU A 23 4.07 -3.55 -5.63
N ALA A 24 2.82 -3.84 -5.97
CA ALA A 24 2.49 -4.93 -6.88
C ALA A 24 1.37 -4.49 -7.83
N ARG A 25 1.57 -4.72 -9.13
CA ARG A 25 0.58 -4.46 -10.17
C ARG A 25 -0.21 -5.72 -10.43
N PHE A 26 -1.51 -5.59 -10.49
CA PHE A 26 -2.46 -6.67 -10.76
C PHE A 26 -3.28 -6.38 -12.00
N ASP A 27 -3.64 -7.44 -12.71
CA ASP A 27 -4.71 -7.39 -13.70
C ASP A 27 -6.09 -7.68 -13.06
N GLU A 28 -7.12 -7.63 -13.87
CA GLU A 28 -8.50 -7.87 -13.46
C GLU A 28 -8.78 -9.32 -13.06
N SER A 29 -7.95 -10.27 -13.50
CA SER A 29 -8.05 -11.69 -13.13
C SER A 29 -7.43 -11.99 -11.76
N GLY A 30 -6.60 -11.07 -11.27
CA GLY A 30 -5.87 -11.20 -10.03
C GLY A 30 -4.46 -11.76 -10.21
N GLN A 31 -3.96 -11.80 -11.43
CA GLN A 31 -2.57 -12.12 -11.69
C GLN A 31 -1.68 -10.93 -11.34
N VAL A 32 -0.59 -11.19 -10.63
CA VAL A 32 0.49 -10.22 -10.44
C VAL A 32 1.23 -10.08 -11.76
N LEU A 33 1.23 -8.87 -12.31
CA LEU A 33 1.91 -8.55 -13.58
C LEU A 33 3.34 -8.08 -13.35
N ASP A 34 3.55 -7.31 -12.28
CA ASP A 34 4.84 -6.73 -11.96
C ASP A 34 4.94 -6.40 -10.47
N THR A 35 6.16 -6.27 -9.95
CA THR A 35 6.41 -5.92 -8.55
C THR A 35 7.59 -4.97 -8.44
N PHE A 36 7.53 -4.10 -7.44
CA PHE A 36 8.62 -3.20 -7.07
C PHE A 36 8.86 -3.28 -5.56
N TYR A 37 10.11 -3.37 -5.15
CA TYR A 37 10.50 -3.30 -3.73
C TYR A 37 11.79 -2.54 -3.59
N SER A 38 11.84 -1.65 -2.60
CA SER A 38 13.09 -1.01 -2.20
C SER A 38 13.14 -0.76 -0.70
N LEU A 39 14.31 -0.99 -0.11
CA LEU A 39 14.67 -0.30 1.11
C LEU A 39 14.82 1.19 0.81
N MET A 40 14.53 2.01 1.81
CA MET A 40 14.55 3.46 1.68
C MET A 40 15.27 4.07 2.87
N LYS A 41 16.16 5.01 2.61
CA LYS A 41 16.81 5.78 3.66
C LYS A 41 15.87 6.90 4.11
N PRO A 42 15.38 6.88 5.37
CA PRO A 42 14.56 7.97 5.87
C PRO A 42 15.32 9.30 5.86
N PRO A 43 14.65 10.43 5.57
CA PRO A 43 15.28 11.75 5.56
C PRO A 43 15.84 12.14 6.94
N LEU A 44 16.85 12.97 6.96
CA LEU A 44 17.45 13.49 8.19
C LEU A 44 16.38 14.17 9.07
N GLY A 45 16.37 13.83 10.35
CA GLY A 45 15.34 14.27 11.30
C GLY A 45 14.14 13.31 11.42
N TYR A 46 13.98 12.38 10.46
CA TYR A 46 12.97 11.31 10.48
C TYR A 46 13.59 9.92 10.58
N ASP A 47 14.91 9.82 10.64
CA ASP A 47 15.75 8.64 10.55
C ASP A 47 15.99 7.90 11.87
N ARG A 48 15.31 8.31 12.94
CA ARG A 48 15.37 7.62 14.23
C ARG A 48 14.47 6.38 14.21
N PHE A 49 15.06 5.20 14.27
CA PHE A 49 14.34 3.95 14.39
C PHE A 49 13.86 3.68 15.82
N PHE A 50 12.58 3.35 15.98
CA PHE A 50 12.02 2.91 17.25
C PHE A 50 12.07 1.39 17.37
N GLY A 51 12.41 0.88 18.55
CA GLY A 51 12.53 -0.56 18.79
C GLY A 51 11.27 -1.33 18.39
N ARG A 52 10.09 -0.79 18.68
CA ARG A 52 8.81 -1.41 18.30
C ARG A 52 8.65 -1.56 16.79
N ASN A 53 9.06 -0.58 15.99
CA ASN A 53 9.00 -0.66 14.54
C ASN A 53 9.95 -1.74 14.03
N ILE A 54 11.19 -1.78 14.56
CA ILE A 54 12.18 -2.83 14.23
C ILE A 54 11.65 -4.22 14.59
N GLU A 55 10.98 -4.38 15.73
CA GLU A 55 10.37 -5.65 16.15
C GLU A 55 9.28 -6.12 15.17
N ILE A 56 8.58 -5.19 14.53
CA ILE A 56 7.50 -5.48 13.58
C ILE A 56 8.09 -5.90 12.23
N HIS A 57 8.90 -5.07 11.58
CA HIS A 57 9.35 -5.29 10.18
C HIS A 57 10.80 -5.77 10.06
N GLY A 58 11.57 -5.79 11.14
CA GLY A 58 12.93 -6.29 11.16
C GLY A 58 14.01 -5.34 10.60
N ILE A 59 13.62 -4.27 9.90
CA ILE A 59 14.54 -3.34 9.24
C ILE A 59 15.25 -2.49 10.30
N ARG A 60 16.58 -2.38 10.20
CA ARG A 60 17.42 -1.65 11.14
C ARG A 60 18.11 -0.46 10.45
N PRO A 61 18.61 0.54 11.19
CA PRO A 61 19.36 1.66 10.62
C PRO A 61 20.50 1.23 9.69
N ALA A 62 21.17 0.12 10.02
CA ALA A 62 22.28 -0.40 9.21
C ALA A 62 21.84 -0.90 7.82
N ASP A 63 20.60 -1.39 7.72
CA ASP A 63 20.07 -1.96 6.47
C ASP A 63 19.76 -0.88 5.43
N VAL A 64 19.44 0.33 5.89
CA VAL A 64 19.04 1.46 5.05
C VAL A 64 20.11 2.54 4.89
N LYS A 65 21.28 2.39 5.51
CA LYS A 65 22.32 3.45 5.52
C LYS A 65 22.78 3.85 4.11
N ASP A 66 22.87 2.88 3.20
CA ASP A 66 23.29 3.01 1.82
C ASP A 66 22.12 2.89 0.82
N ALA A 67 20.87 2.79 1.33
CA ALA A 67 19.67 2.75 0.50
C ALA A 67 19.41 4.12 -0.13
N PRO A 68 18.75 4.16 -1.30
CA PRO A 68 18.28 5.41 -1.89
C PRO A 68 17.27 6.10 -0.98
N ASP A 69 17.19 7.42 -1.05
CA ASP A 69 16.11 8.18 -0.42
C ASP A 69 14.84 8.21 -1.32
N PHE A 70 13.76 8.78 -0.78
CA PHE A 70 12.51 8.88 -1.53
C PHE A 70 12.67 9.73 -2.81
N GLY A 71 13.49 10.78 -2.77
CA GLY A 71 13.69 11.65 -3.93
C GLY A 71 14.28 10.91 -5.12
N TYR A 72 15.14 9.94 -4.85
CA TYR A 72 15.70 9.07 -5.89
C TYR A 72 14.68 8.02 -6.37
N LEU A 73 13.87 7.47 -5.45
CA LEU A 73 12.91 6.40 -5.76
C LEU A 73 11.61 6.91 -6.40
N TRP A 74 11.23 8.15 -6.13
CA TRP A 74 9.91 8.67 -6.53
C TRP A 74 9.63 8.57 -8.04
N PRO A 75 10.55 8.95 -8.94
CA PRO A 75 10.30 8.82 -10.37
C PRO A 75 9.98 7.38 -10.82
N GLU A 76 10.63 6.38 -10.20
CA GLU A 76 10.39 4.98 -10.50
C GLU A 76 9.05 4.49 -9.91
N ILE A 77 8.73 4.91 -8.68
CA ILE A 77 7.45 4.64 -8.04
C ILE A 77 6.29 5.25 -8.84
N GLU A 78 6.41 6.51 -9.23
CA GLU A 78 5.41 7.22 -10.03
C GLU A 78 5.19 6.54 -11.39
N TYR A 79 6.28 6.19 -12.07
CA TYR A 79 6.24 5.42 -13.32
C TYR A 79 5.59 4.04 -13.11
N PHE A 80 5.91 3.35 -12.01
CA PHE A 80 5.29 2.07 -11.68
C PHE A 80 3.79 2.21 -11.43
N ILE A 81 3.33 3.26 -10.78
CA ILE A 81 1.90 3.52 -10.55
C ILE A 81 1.20 3.85 -11.88
N GLY A 82 1.78 4.72 -12.71
CA GLY A 82 1.21 5.17 -13.97
C GLY A 82 -0.20 5.73 -13.80
N ASP A 83 -1.11 5.33 -14.69
CA ASP A 83 -2.53 5.76 -14.68
C ASP A 83 -3.43 4.85 -13.81
N ASP A 84 -2.89 3.84 -13.14
CA ASP A 84 -3.65 2.92 -12.33
C ASP A 84 -4.03 3.54 -10.97
N PHE A 85 -5.15 3.11 -10.41
CA PHE A 85 -5.48 3.50 -9.03
C PHE A 85 -4.72 2.65 -8.01
N LEU A 86 -4.45 3.25 -6.85
CA LEU A 86 -3.79 2.58 -5.75
C LEU A 86 -4.79 1.84 -4.83
N VAL A 87 -4.34 0.74 -4.26
CA VAL A 87 -5.01 0.05 -3.16
C VAL A 87 -3.99 -0.18 -2.04
N ALA A 88 -4.38 0.14 -0.80
CA ALA A 88 -3.57 -0.19 0.37
C ALA A 88 -4.44 -0.77 1.49
N HIS A 89 -3.84 -1.56 2.37
CA HIS A 89 -4.55 -2.12 3.52
C HIS A 89 -4.42 -1.18 4.72
N ASN A 90 -5.50 -0.50 5.11
CA ASN A 90 -5.48 0.67 5.99
C ASN A 90 -4.88 1.92 5.30
N ALA A 91 -5.30 2.16 4.08
CA ALA A 91 -4.75 3.15 3.14
C ALA A 91 -4.52 4.57 3.71
N ARG A 92 -5.17 4.93 4.83
CA ARG A 92 -4.89 6.20 5.51
C ARG A 92 -3.42 6.31 5.92
N PHE A 93 -2.80 5.19 6.32
CA PHE A 93 -1.39 5.16 6.69
C PHE A 93 -0.51 5.36 5.45
N ASP A 94 -0.62 4.50 4.46
CA ASP A 94 0.26 4.50 3.29
C ASP A 94 0.12 5.77 2.44
N MET A 95 -1.11 6.25 2.26
CA MET A 95 -1.36 7.51 1.55
C MET A 95 -0.85 8.71 2.35
N GLY A 96 -0.90 8.64 3.68
CA GLY A 96 -0.30 9.66 4.55
C GLY A 96 1.22 9.69 4.43
N VAL A 97 1.87 8.53 4.37
CA VAL A 97 3.32 8.39 4.13
C VAL A 97 3.67 8.95 2.77
N LEU A 98 3.03 8.48 1.71
CA LEU A 98 3.28 8.88 0.33
C LEU A 98 3.11 10.40 0.14
N ALA A 99 1.98 10.96 0.54
CA ALA A 99 1.71 12.39 0.41
C ALA A 99 2.70 13.26 1.22
N SER A 100 3.10 12.78 2.41
CA SER A 100 4.07 13.49 3.25
C SER A 100 5.47 13.51 2.64
N LEU A 101 5.89 12.41 2.02
CA LEU A 101 7.18 12.31 1.34
C LEU A 101 7.21 13.14 0.05
N ILE A 102 6.17 13.06 -0.79
CA ILE A 102 6.03 13.90 -2.00
C ILE A 102 6.18 15.37 -1.63
N LYS A 103 5.45 15.82 -0.59
CA LYS A 103 5.52 17.20 -0.11
C LYS A 103 6.90 17.57 0.46
N LEU A 104 7.52 16.67 1.25
CA LEU A 104 8.81 16.92 1.88
C LEU A 104 9.93 17.09 0.84
N PHE A 105 9.89 16.30 -0.23
CA PHE A 105 10.87 16.35 -1.31
C PHE A 105 10.55 17.38 -2.39
N GLY A 106 9.42 18.12 -2.26
CA GLY A 106 9.06 19.21 -3.15
C GLY A 106 8.55 18.78 -4.52
N PHE A 107 8.02 17.58 -4.64
CA PHE A 107 7.36 17.11 -5.86
C PHE A 107 5.92 17.61 -5.94
N ASP A 108 5.42 17.75 -7.15
CA ASP A 108 3.99 18.01 -7.38
C ASP A 108 3.16 16.81 -6.95
N MET A 109 1.99 17.09 -6.35
CA MET A 109 1.06 16.04 -5.93
C MET A 109 0.38 15.42 -7.15
N PRO A 110 0.58 14.13 -7.45
CA PRO A 110 0.00 13.49 -8.61
C PRO A 110 -1.52 13.29 -8.45
N ASP A 111 -2.26 13.25 -9.57
CA ASP A 111 -3.70 12.96 -9.58
C ASP A 111 -3.96 11.46 -9.44
N ILE A 112 -3.57 10.88 -8.31
CA ILE A 112 -3.72 9.46 -8.00
C ILE A 112 -5.01 9.26 -7.20
N CYS A 113 -5.84 8.33 -7.67
CA CYS A 113 -6.98 7.82 -6.92
C CYS A 113 -6.59 6.58 -6.11
N TYR A 114 -7.24 6.37 -4.96
CA TYR A 114 -6.98 5.19 -4.14
C TYR A 114 -8.20 4.61 -3.44
N LEU A 115 -8.08 3.33 -3.05
CA LEU A 115 -9.04 2.56 -2.27
C LEU A 115 -8.39 1.96 -1.03
N CYS A 116 -9.21 1.66 -0.02
CA CYS A 116 -8.77 1.00 1.20
C CYS A 116 -9.36 -0.41 1.29
N SER A 117 -8.53 -1.42 1.11
CA SER A 117 -8.95 -2.83 1.18
C SER A 117 -9.49 -3.21 2.57
N LEU A 118 -9.01 -2.59 3.66
CA LEU A 118 -9.55 -2.77 5.00
C LEU A 118 -11.00 -2.26 5.11
N GLN A 119 -11.32 -1.10 4.53
CA GLN A 119 -12.71 -0.60 4.53
C GLN A 119 -13.62 -1.49 3.70
N ILE A 120 -13.13 -1.96 2.56
CA ILE A 120 -13.87 -2.87 1.67
C ILE A 120 -14.11 -4.20 2.38
N SER A 121 -13.10 -4.80 2.98
CA SER A 121 -13.22 -6.07 3.70
C SER A 121 -14.25 -6.01 4.84
N ARG A 122 -14.29 -4.91 5.59
CA ARG A 122 -15.31 -4.69 6.64
C ARG A 122 -16.74 -4.67 6.12
N LYS A 123 -16.95 -4.20 4.89
CA LYS A 123 -18.26 -4.13 4.24
C LYS A 123 -18.66 -5.45 3.58
N VAL A 124 -17.68 -6.20 3.08
CA VAL A 124 -17.93 -7.46 2.36
C VAL A 124 -18.01 -8.64 3.31
N TRP A 125 -17.22 -8.64 4.37
CA TRP A 125 -17.18 -9.73 5.37
C TRP A 125 -17.49 -9.20 6.78
N PRO A 126 -18.68 -8.65 7.05
CA PRO A 126 -18.99 -7.98 8.32
C PRO A 126 -18.93 -8.91 9.55
N LEU A 127 -18.99 -10.22 9.34
CA LEU A 127 -18.92 -11.22 10.41
C LEU A 127 -17.51 -11.78 10.63
N ALA A 128 -16.49 -11.30 9.90
CA ALA A 128 -15.12 -11.72 10.13
C ALA A 128 -14.63 -11.28 11.51
N LYS A 129 -13.94 -12.17 12.24
CA LYS A 129 -13.42 -11.89 13.59
C LYS A 129 -12.37 -10.78 13.58
N SER A 130 -11.61 -10.66 12.49
CA SER A 130 -10.60 -9.64 12.29
C SER A 130 -10.52 -9.27 10.80
N HIS A 131 -10.20 -8.02 10.53
CA HIS A 131 -9.95 -7.51 9.18
C HIS A 131 -8.49 -7.06 9.01
N ALA A 132 -7.60 -7.42 9.94
CA ALA A 132 -6.16 -7.25 9.74
C ALA A 132 -5.71 -8.08 8.53
N LEU A 133 -4.74 -7.57 7.78
CA LEU A 133 -4.25 -8.25 6.57
C LEU A 133 -3.75 -9.67 6.88
N THR A 134 -3.03 -9.84 7.99
CA THR A 134 -2.58 -11.15 8.50
C THR A 134 -3.74 -12.13 8.69
N ALA A 135 -4.79 -11.69 9.38
CA ALA A 135 -5.95 -12.56 9.67
C ALA A 135 -6.74 -12.91 8.40
N LEU A 136 -6.87 -11.97 7.45
CA LEU A 136 -7.52 -12.23 6.16
C LEU A 136 -6.66 -13.14 5.28
N SER A 137 -5.34 -12.96 5.28
CA SER A 137 -4.41 -13.82 4.55
C SER A 137 -4.46 -15.26 5.07
N GLU A 138 -4.44 -15.45 6.39
CA GLU A 138 -4.62 -16.76 7.03
C GLU A 138 -5.98 -17.39 6.67
N HIS A 139 -7.07 -16.63 6.78
CA HIS A 139 -8.40 -17.10 6.45
C HIS A 139 -8.54 -17.60 5.01
N PHE A 140 -7.83 -16.96 4.07
CA PHE A 140 -7.85 -17.32 2.66
C PHE A 140 -6.73 -18.27 2.24
N GLY A 141 -5.90 -18.76 3.17
CA GLY A 141 -4.79 -19.66 2.89
C GLY A 141 -3.73 -19.04 1.97
N LEU A 142 -3.46 -17.75 2.14
CA LEU A 142 -2.42 -17.06 1.39
C LEU A 142 -1.07 -17.21 2.06
N ASP A 143 -0.05 -17.55 1.27
CA ASP A 143 1.35 -17.47 1.75
C ASP A 143 1.67 -16.02 2.09
N TYR A 144 2.24 -15.81 3.28
CA TYR A 144 2.37 -14.47 3.80
C TYR A 144 3.55 -14.33 4.77
N ASN A 145 4.53 -13.53 4.40
CA ASN A 145 5.57 -13.05 5.28
C ASN A 145 5.19 -11.63 5.75
N ALA A 146 4.41 -11.56 6.82
CA ALA A 146 3.88 -10.31 7.34
C ALA A 146 4.99 -9.30 7.69
N HIS A 147 4.68 -8.01 7.47
CA HIS A 147 5.59 -6.90 7.72
C HIS A 147 6.82 -6.88 6.79
N ASN A 148 6.70 -7.49 5.63
CA ASN A 148 7.51 -7.20 4.47
C ASN A 148 6.66 -6.39 3.47
N ALA A 149 7.07 -5.16 3.16
CA ALA A 149 6.24 -4.25 2.37
C ALA A 149 5.79 -4.83 1.01
N LEU A 150 6.62 -5.65 0.36
CA LEU A 150 6.20 -6.30 -0.90
C LEU A 150 5.17 -7.40 -0.65
N ASP A 151 5.39 -8.26 0.34
CA ASP A 151 4.44 -9.33 0.66
C ASP A 151 3.11 -8.74 1.16
N ASP A 152 3.15 -7.64 1.94
CA ASP A 152 1.97 -6.91 2.37
C ASP A 152 1.21 -6.30 1.17
N ALA A 153 1.90 -5.67 0.23
CA ALA A 153 1.31 -5.16 -1.00
C ALA A 153 0.67 -6.29 -1.83
N VAL A 154 1.37 -7.41 -2.04
CA VAL A 154 0.86 -8.57 -2.80
C VAL A 154 -0.38 -9.16 -2.12
N ASN A 155 -0.35 -9.36 -0.81
CA ASN A 155 -1.51 -9.93 -0.11
C ASN A 155 -2.67 -8.94 0.02
N CYS A 156 -2.40 -7.64 0.12
CA CYS A 156 -3.42 -6.60 -0.01
C CYS A 156 -4.20 -6.74 -1.33
N GLY A 157 -3.50 -6.92 -2.46
CA GLY A 157 -4.12 -7.13 -3.76
C GLY A 157 -4.95 -8.39 -3.83
N LYS A 158 -4.44 -9.52 -3.36
CA LYS A 158 -5.16 -10.80 -3.32
C LYS A 158 -6.44 -10.71 -2.47
N VAL A 159 -6.40 -10.00 -1.33
CA VAL A 159 -7.58 -9.75 -0.48
C VAL A 159 -8.56 -8.82 -1.17
N PHE A 160 -8.07 -7.74 -1.81
CA PHE A 160 -8.91 -6.81 -2.56
C PHE A 160 -9.66 -7.48 -3.70
N ILE A 161 -9.01 -8.33 -4.50
CA ILE A 161 -9.64 -9.10 -5.60
C ILE A 161 -10.76 -9.98 -5.08
N ARG A 162 -10.52 -10.72 -3.98
CA ARG A 162 -11.56 -11.54 -3.35
C ARG A 162 -12.76 -10.71 -2.89
N ALA A 163 -12.49 -9.54 -2.32
CA ALA A 163 -13.54 -8.62 -1.87
C ALA A 163 -14.35 -8.05 -3.04
N CYS A 164 -13.73 -7.83 -4.18
CA CYS A 164 -14.41 -7.33 -5.40
C CYS A 164 -15.23 -8.41 -6.12
N ASN A 165 -14.95 -9.69 -5.88
CA ASN A 165 -15.72 -10.84 -6.38
C ASN A 165 -16.03 -10.75 -7.89
N GLY A 166 -14.98 -10.65 -8.71
CA GLY A 166 -15.09 -10.63 -10.18
C GLY A 166 -15.63 -9.31 -10.80
N ARG A 167 -15.65 -8.18 -10.06
CA ARG A 167 -16.14 -6.88 -10.54
C ARG A 167 -15.03 -5.91 -10.93
N LEU A 168 -13.87 -6.44 -11.29
CA LEU A 168 -12.69 -5.64 -11.68
C LEU A 168 -12.55 -5.47 -13.20
N HIS A 169 -13.56 -5.87 -14.00
CA HIS A 169 -13.48 -5.79 -15.46
C HIS A 169 -13.47 -4.35 -15.96
N GLU A 170 -14.32 -3.51 -15.38
CA GLU A 170 -14.41 -2.10 -15.76
C GLU A 170 -14.53 -1.18 -14.54
N LEU A 171 -13.91 -0.01 -14.59
CA LEU A 171 -13.95 0.97 -13.50
C LEU A 171 -15.38 1.44 -13.13
N PRO A 172 -16.32 1.65 -14.07
CA PRO A 172 -17.70 1.99 -13.75
C PRO A 172 -18.40 0.92 -12.90
N ASP A 173 -18.18 -0.36 -13.18
CA ASP A 173 -18.78 -1.46 -12.43
C ASP A 173 -18.19 -1.58 -11.02
N LEU A 174 -16.87 -1.41 -10.89
CA LEU A 174 -16.22 -1.34 -9.59
C LEU A 174 -16.75 -0.14 -8.78
N ARG A 175 -16.83 1.05 -9.37
CA ARG A 175 -17.37 2.25 -8.72
C ARG A 175 -18.80 2.02 -8.22
N LYS A 176 -19.68 1.48 -9.04
CA LYS A 176 -21.06 1.16 -8.67
C LYS A 176 -21.11 0.16 -7.50
N TYR A 177 -20.28 -0.88 -7.56
CA TYR A 177 -20.16 -1.89 -6.50
C TYR A 177 -19.74 -1.28 -5.15
N LEU A 178 -18.78 -0.33 -5.19
CA LEU A 178 -18.25 0.34 -4.01
C LEU A 178 -19.24 1.37 -3.44
N ILE A 179 -19.86 2.21 -4.30
CA ILE A 179 -20.81 3.25 -3.90
C ILE A 179 -22.00 2.64 -3.13
N VAL A 180 -22.57 1.54 -3.61
CA VAL A 180 -23.67 0.83 -2.93
C VAL A 180 -23.28 0.38 -1.52
N ARG A 181 -21.99 0.25 -1.24
CA ARG A 181 -21.42 -0.09 0.07
C ARG A 181 -20.94 1.09 0.89
N GLY A 182 -21.18 2.31 0.40
CA GLY A 182 -20.70 3.53 1.03
C GLY A 182 -19.17 3.67 1.00
N ILE A 183 -18.53 3.17 -0.06
CA ILE A 183 -17.09 3.27 -0.29
C ILE A 183 -16.87 4.14 -1.51
N GLU A 184 -16.02 5.16 -1.35
CA GLU A 184 -15.68 6.08 -2.42
C GLU A 184 -14.21 5.95 -2.80
N LEU A 185 -13.93 6.16 -4.08
CA LEU A 185 -12.58 6.33 -4.59
C LEU A 185 -12.09 7.71 -4.11
N LYS A 186 -10.98 7.71 -3.38
CA LYS A 186 -10.39 8.92 -2.81
C LYS A 186 -9.23 9.40 -3.67
N LYS A 187 -8.87 10.68 -3.54
CA LYS A 187 -7.69 11.26 -4.16
C LYS A 187 -6.57 11.44 -3.15
N LEU A 188 -5.33 11.23 -3.61
CA LEU A 188 -4.14 11.48 -2.82
C LEU A 188 -4.01 12.99 -2.53
N GLY A 189 -3.65 13.34 -1.30
CA GLY A 189 -3.43 14.74 -0.91
C GLY A 189 -4.70 15.56 -0.60
N LEU A 190 -5.90 14.95 -0.68
CA LEU A 190 -7.19 15.57 -0.34
C LEU A 190 -7.75 15.08 0.99
#